data_d653c8fab52caf0d17fa377a221b8e40
#
_entry.id   d653c8fab52caf0d17fa377a221b8e40
#
_cell.length_a   1.000
_cell.length_b   1.000
_cell.length_c   1.000
_cell.angle_alpha   90.00
_cell.angle_beta   90.00
_cell.angle_gamma   90.00
#
_symmetry.space_group_name_H-M   'P 1'
#
loop_
_entity.id
_entity.type
_entity.pdbx_description
1 polymer ?
#
loop_
_entity_poly.entity_id
_entity_poly.type
_entity_poly.pdbx_seq_one_letter_code
_entity_poly.pdbx_strand_id
1 'polypeptide(L)'
;MKKIIICMIITMTITSTVNAAEVPRESAPCNATNEAIVIVESFIGDILTEVQNGMGYADARAKSNRIFFNAWLNGQTNGYSYGELVDIANCAIWQYRDMYLRPDFYANNLEKVRAIIAPVIEDYKSGKITYAEAEFNARNMIYQSVNPSFNPDVEYKKDPIYRDIPSVDNSLFILARKLLLS
;
A
#
# COMPACT_ATOMS: atom_id res chain seq x y z
N MET A 1 -24.18 -15.27 -10.78
CA MET A 1 -24.23 -15.64 -9.34
C MET A 1 -22.88 -15.61 -8.61
N LYS A 2 -21.70 -15.68 -9.25
CA LYS A 2 -20.40 -15.63 -8.58
C LYS A 2 -19.94 -14.23 -8.13
N LYS A 3 -20.47 -13.14 -8.71
CA LYS A 3 -20.09 -11.77 -8.36
C LYS A 3 -20.69 -11.21 -7.06
N ILE A 4 -21.81 -11.80 -6.60
CA ILE A 4 -22.51 -11.35 -5.38
C ILE A 4 -21.81 -11.84 -4.11
N ILE A 5 -21.11 -12.98 -4.17
CA ILE A 5 -20.46 -13.57 -3.01
C ILE A 5 -19.19 -12.79 -2.60
N ILE A 6 -18.49 -12.19 -3.56
CA ILE A 6 -17.27 -11.42 -3.29
C ILE A 6 -17.59 -10.10 -2.59
N CYS A 7 -18.70 -9.44 -2.93
CA CYS A 7 -19.14 -8.22 -2.24
C CYS A 7 -19.56 -8.46 -0.77
N MET A 8 -20.09 -9.64 -0.43
CA MET A 8 -20.48 -9.93 0.96
C MET A 8 -19.30 -10.20 1.90
N ILE A 9 -18.18 -10.66 1.38
CA ILE A 9 -16.99 -10.93 2.21
C ILE A 9 -16.27 -9.63 2.59
N ILE A 10 -16.28 -8.64 1.70
CA ILE A 10 -15.63 -7.33 1.94
C ILE A 10 -16.41 -6.50 2.97
N THR A 11 -17.75 -6.63 3.04
CA THR A 11 -18.57 -5.84 3.97
C THR A 11 -18.49 -6.30 5.43
N MET A 12 -17.93 -7.47 5.73
CA MET A 12 -17.83 -7.97 7.11
C MET A 12 -16.52 -7.61 7.83
N THR A 13 -15.52 -7.06 7.13
CA THR A 13 -14.21 -6.75 7.73
C THR A 13 -13.96 -5.27 8.01
N ILE A 14 -14.91 -4.37 7.70
CA ILE A 14 -14.69 -2.91 7.84
C ILE A 14 -15.27 -2.31 9.13
N THR A 15 -15.81 -3.10 10.07
CA THR A 15 -16.38 -2.57 11.33
C THR A 15 -15.42 -2.51 12.52
N SER A 16 -14.14 -2.67 12.35
CA SER A 16 -13.18 -2.25 13.35
C SER A 16 -12.79 -0.79 13.08
N THR A 17 -13.39 0.14 13.80
CA THR A 17 -12.88 1.49 13.94
C THR A 17 -11.49 1.42 14.58
N VAL A 18 -10.50 1.13 13.77
CA VAL A 18 -9.11 1.37 14.12
C VAL A 18 -8.99 2.89 14.18
N ASN A 19 -8.76 3.43 15.39
CA ASN A 19 -8.07 4.71 15.50
C ASN A 19 -6.72 4.50 14.81
N ALA A 20 -6.70 4.72 13.51
CA ALA A 20 -5.48 4.78 12.74
C ALA A 20 -4.66 5.91 13.38
N ALA A 21 -3.72 5.54 14.25
CA ALA A 21 -2.62 6.43 14.54
C ALA A 21 -2.18 6.95 13.18
N GLU A 22 -2.15 8.26 12.99
CA GLU A 22 -1.81 8.87 11.70
C GLU A 22 -0.50 8.25 11.23
N VAL A 23 -0.62 7.24 10.38
CA VAL A 23 0.53 6.66 9.71
C VAL A 23 1.11 7.80 8.89
N PRO A 24 2.39 8.16 9.12
CA PRO A 24 2.98 9.27 8.39
C PRO A 24 2.78 9.05 6.90
N ARG A 25 2.13 9.99 6.23
CA ARG A 25 1.79 9.95 4.80
C ARG A 25 3.01 9.94 3.85
N GLU A 26 4.20 9.87 4.41
CA GLU A 26 5.47 10.08 3.71
C GLU A 26 5.94 8.90 2.85
N SER A 27 5.26 7.78 2.86
CA SER A 27 5.76 6.55 2.22
C SER A 27 5.11 6.19 0.90
N ALA A 28 4.00 6.81 0.56
CA ALA A 28 3.47 6.67 -0.78
C ALA A 28 3.87 7.89 -1.61
N PRO A 29 4.24 7.75 -2.88
CA PRO A 29 4.48 8.89 -3.78
C PRO A 29 3.21 9.74 -3.98
N CYS A 30 2.16 9.44 -3.25
CA CYS A 30 0.88 10.09 -3.24
C CYS A 30 0.26 9.96 -1.84
N ASN A 31 -0.68 10.82 -1.51
CA ASN A 31 -1.31 10.92 -0.18
C ASN A 31 -2.29 9.78 0.18
N ALA A 32 -2.21 8.63 -0.48
CA ALA A 32 -3.07 7.48 -0.19
C ALA A 32 -2.45 6.57 0.88
N THR A 33 -3.27 6.04 1.78
CA THR A 33 -2.84 4.99 2.69
C THR A 33 -2.64 3.68 1.93
N ASN A 34 -1.75 2.80 2.41
CA ASN A 34 -1.57 1.51 1.77
C ASN A 34 -2.83 0.62 1.88
N GLU A 35 -3.64 0.76 2.92
CA GLU A 35 -4.96 0.10 3.02
C GLU A 35 -5.88 0.52 1.88
N ALA A 36 -5.97 1.82 1.60
CA ALA A 36 -6.76 2.34 0.50
C ALA A 36 -6.24 1.85 -0.87
N ILE A 37 -4.92 1.75 -1.04
CA ILE A 37 -4.31 1.19 -2.25
C ILE A 37 -4.71 -0.29 -2.41
N VAL A 38 -4.66 -1.10 -1.36
CA VAL A 38 -5.09 -2.51 -1.39
C VAL A 38 -6.55 -2.65 -1.81
N ILE A 39 -7.44 -1.80 -1.27
CA ILE A 39 -8.85 -1.77 -1.65
C ILE A 39 -8.98 -1.49 -3.16
N VAL A 40 -8.31 -0.45 -3.64
CA VAL A 40 -8.33 -0.07 -5.06
C VAL A 40 -7.74 -1.16 -5.95
N GLU A 41 -6.63 -1.79 -5.54
CA GLU A 41 -6.02 -2.90 -6.27
C GLU A 41 -7.01 -4.05 -6.51
N SER A 42 -7.94 -4.29 -5.59
CA SER A 42 -8.98 -5.31 -5.77
C SER A 42 -9.95 -5.01 -6.94
N PHE A 43 -10.13 -3.74 -7.28
CA PHE A 43 -10.98 -3.31 -8.42
C PHE A 43 -10.24 -3.31 -9.76
N ILE A 44 -8.94 -3.00 -9.75
CA ILE A 44 -8.16 -2.79 -10.98
C ILE A 44 -7.02 -3.82 -11.15
N GLY A 45 -7.09 -4.96 -10.47
CA GLY A 45 -6.04 -5.99 -10.49
C GLY A 45 -5.60 -6.42 -11.88
N ASP A 46 -6.55 -6.57 -12.82
CA ASP A 46 -6.24 -6.91 -14.22
C ASP A 46 -5.41 -5.80 -14.89
N ILE A 47 -5.77 -4.53 -14.65
CA ILE A 47 -5.01 -3.38 -15.19
C ILE A 47 -3.60 -3.35 -14.60
N LEU A 48 -3.46 -3.59 -13.29
CA LEU A 48 -2.16 -3.61 -12.63
C LEU A 48 -1.27 -4.74 -13.17
N THR A 49 -1.86 -5.88 -13.48
CA THR A 49 -1.17 -6.98 -14.16
C THR A 49 -0.70 -6.55 -15.55
N GLU A 50 -1.55 -5.87 -16.33
CA GLU A 50 -1.15 -5.34 -17.65
C GLU A 50 -0.03 -4.29 -17.52
N VAL A 51 -0.02 -3.48 -16.45
CA VAL A 51 1.07 -2.52 -16.15
C VAL A 51 2.39 -3.24 -15.88
N GLN A 52 2.35 -4.34 -15.13
CA GLN A 52 3.54 -5.19 -14.90
C GLN A 52 4.06 -5.84 -16.19
N ASN A 53 3.20 -5.99 -17.19
CA ASN A 53 3.54 -6.51 -18.51
C ASN A 53 3.85 -5.40 -19.53
N GLY A 54 3.99 -4.15 -19.08
CA GLY A 54 4.48 -3.05 -19.91
C GLY A 54 3.44 -2.03 -20.35
N MET A 55 2.16 -2.15 -19.94
CA MET A 55 1.17 -1.10 -20.22
C MET A 55 1.63 0.25 -19.70
N GLY A 56 1.50 1.28 -20.53
CA GLY A 56 1.84 2.65 -20.17
C GLY A 56 0.95 3.22 -19.08
N TYR A 57 1.50 4.15 -18.29
CA TYR A 57 0.78 4.81 -17.20
C TYR A 57 -0.50 5.51 -17.67
N ALA A 58 -0.47 6.20 -18.83
CA ALA A 58 -1.62 6.92 -19.35
C ALA A 58 -2.78 5.98 -19.72
N ASP A 59 -2.49 4.84 -20.35
CA ASP A 59 -3.49 3.86 -20.75
C ASP A 59 -4.11 3.16 -19.54
N ALA A 60 -3.29 2.77 -18.59
CA ALA A 60 -3.74 2.18 -17.33
C ALA A 60 -4.66 3.13 -16.56
N ARG A 61 -4.29 4.41 -16.48
CA ARG A 61 -5.06 5.46 -15.84
C ARG A 61 -6.42 5.67 -16.54
N ALA A 62 -6.44 5.72 -17.87
CA ALA A 62 -7.69 5.87 -18.63
C ALA A 62 -8.65 4.69 -18.42
N LYS A 63 -8.14 3.45 -18.40
CA LYS A 63 -8.94 2.26 -18.12
C LYS A 63 -9.48 2.27 -16.69
N SER A 64 -8.64 2.57 -15.70
CA SER A 64 -8.98 2.61 -14.28
C SER A 64 -10.05 3.68 -13.98
N ASN A 65 -9.92 4.88 -14.55
CA ASN A 65 -10.91 5.95 -14.40
C ASN A 65 -12.31 5.51 -14.85
N ARG A 66 -12.41 4.74 -15.92
CA ARG A 66 -13.70 4.21 -16.40
C ARG A 66 -14.32 3.22 -15.43
N ILE A 67 -13.50 2.37 -14.81
CA ILE A 67 -13.96 1.41 -13.78
C ILE A 67 -14.52 2.17 -12.58
N PHE A 68 -13.77 3.13 -12.06
CA PHE A 68 -14.20 3.88 -10.87
C PHE A 68 -15.36 4.83 -11.13
N PHE A 69 -15.46 5.39 -12.33
CA PHE A 69 -16.65 6.16 -12.72
C PHE A 69 -17.92 5.31 -12.66
N ASN A 70 -17.86 4.10 -13.20
CA ASN A 70 -18.98 3.16 -13.16
C ASN A 70 -19.27 2.70 -11.71
N ALA A 71 -18.25 2.39 -10.94
CA ALA A 71 -18.43 2.00 -9.54
C ALA A 71 -19.05 3.12 -8.70
N TRP A 72 -18.64 4.36 -8.92
CA TRP A 72 -19.21 5.54 -8.25
C TRP A 72 -20.67 5.76 -8.63
N LEU A 73 -21.02 5.69 -9.92
CA LEU A 73 -22.41 5.80 -10.38
C LEU A 73 -23.33 4.74 -9.78
N ASN A 74 -22.79 3.54 -9.51
CA ASN A 74 -23.53 2.41 -8.94
C ASN A 74 -23.48 2.36 -7.39
N GLY A 75 -22.91 3.37 -6.71
CA GLY A 75 -22.79 3.38 -5.25
C GLY A 75 -21.84 2.32 -4.67
N GLN A 76 -20.91 1.79 -5.46
CA GLN A 76 -20.01 0.68 -5.10
C GLN A 76 -18.61 1.17 -4.64
N THR A 77 -18.54 2.37 -4.05
CA THR A 77 -17.26 3.04 -3.76
C THR A 77 -16.79 2.93 -2.33
N ASN A 78 -17.49 2.16 -1.48
CA ASN A 78 -17.13 2.00 -0.06
C ASN A 78 -16.94 3.33 0.69
N GLY A 79 -17.68 4.37 0.32
CA GLY A 79 -17.62 5.69 0.93
C GLY A 79 -16.61 6.65 0.31
N TYR A 80 -15.77 6.21 -0.61
CA TYR A 80 -14.86 7.10 -1.34
C TYR A 80 -15.58 7.89 -2.44
N SER A 81 -15.20 9.14 -2.62
CA SER A 81 -15.58 9.91 -3.80
C SER A 81 -14.86 9.41 -5.05
N TYR A 82 -15.39 9.74 -6.23
CA TYR A 82 -14.73 9.41 -7.50
C TYR A 82 -13.29 9.96 -7.58
N GLY A 83 -13.07 11.21 -7.11
CA GLY A 83 -11.76 11.84 -7.12
C GLY A 83 -10.75 11.08 -6.25
N GLU A 84 -11.14 10.71 -5.03
CA GLU A 84 -10.29 9.92 -4.13
C GLU A 84 -9.90 8.57 -4.73
N LEU A 85 -10.86 7.86 -5.34
CA LEU A 85 -10.58 6.57 -5.99
C LEU A 85 -9.59 6.71 -7.16
N VAL A 86 -9.74 7.77 -7.96
CA VAL A 86 -8.80 8.07 -9.06
C VAL A 86 -7.41 8.36 -8.53
N ASP A 87 -7.29 9.14 -7.47
CA ASP A 87 -5.99 9.45 -6.86
C ASP A 87 -5.31 8.22 -6.27
N ILE A 88 -6.07 7.39 -5.56
CA ILE A 88 -5.57 6.13 -5.00
C ILE A 88 -5.16 5.16 -6.12
N ALA A 89 -5.96 5.06 -7.18
CA ALA A 89 -5.64 4.22 -8.33
C ALA A 89 -4.36 4.68 -9.05
N ASN A 90 -4.17 6.00 -9.20
CA ASN A 90 -2.94 6.55 -9.76
C ASN A 90 -1.71 6.15 -8.92
N CYS A 91 -1.85 6.10 -7.58
CA CYS A 91 -0.79 5.62 -6.71
C CYS A 91 -0.45 4.15 -6.96
N ALA A 92 -1.46 3.29 -7.03
CA ALA A 92 -1.26 1.87 -7.29
C ALA A 92 -0.61 1.65 -8.67
N ILE A 93 -1.13 2.29 -9.72
CA ILE A 93 -0.59 2.20 -11.08
C ILE A 93 0.87 2.66 -11.11
N TRP A 94 1.20 3.76 -10.42
CA TRP A 94 2.57 4.26 -10.35
C TRP A 94 3.50 3.24 -9.67
N GLN A 95 3.09 2.62 -8.56
CA GLN A 95 3.87 1.62 -7.86
C GLN A 95 4.14 0.38 -8.73
N TYR A 96 3.13 -0.12 -9.43
CA TYR A 96 3.29 -1.24 -10.35
C TYR A 96 4.16 -0.87 -11.56
N ARG A 97 4.05 0.37 -12.05
CA ARG A 97 4.92 0.87 -13.10
C ARG A 97 6.37 0.99 -12.65
N ASP A 98 6.63 1.42 -11.42
CA ASP A 98 7.99 1.45 -10.86
C ASP A 98 8.59 0.04 -10.81
N MET A 99 7.82 -0.96 -10.39
CA MET A 99 8.26 -2.35 -10.41
C MET A 99 8.64 -2.83 -11.82
N TYR A 100 7.87 -2.45 -12.84
CA TYR A 100 8.19 -2.77 -14.23
C TYR A 100 9.46 -2.07 -14.73
N LEU A 101 9.66 -0.82 -14.35
CA LEU A 101 10.82 -0.02 -14.79
C LEU A 101 12.12 -0.36 -14.03
N ARG A 102 12.01 -0.97 -12.85
CA ARG A 102 13.14 -1.27 -11.95
C ARG A 102 13.17 -2.73 -11.49
N PRO A 103 13.03 -3.71 -12.41
CA PRO A 103 12.91 -5.12 -12.03
C PRO A 103 14.12 -5.61 -11.22
N ASP A 104 15.33 -5.19 -11.60
CA ASP A 104 16.56 -5.58 -10.91
C ASP A 104 16.63 -5.03 -9.48
N PHE A 105 16.11 -3.81 -9.24
CA PHE A 105 16.04 -3.26 -7.90
C PHE A 105 15.18 -4.14 -6.99
N TYR A 106 13.99 -4.52 -7.46
CA TYR A 106 13.07 -5.36 -6.69
C TYR A 106 13.64 -6.77 -6.47
N ALA A 107 14.20 -7.39 -7.50
CA ALA A 107 14.83 -8.71 -7.40
C ALA A 107 15.99 -8.70 -6.39
N ASN A 108 16.88 -7.71 -6.47
CA ASN A 108 18.06 -7.62 -5.60
C ASN A 108 17.74 -7.27 -4.13
N ASN A 109 16.59 -6.68 -3.86
CA ASN A 109 16.21 -6.28 -2.52
C ASN A 109 15.14 -7.18 -1.87
N LEU A 110 14.52 -8.11 -2.62
CA LEU A 110 13.44 -8.97 -2.12
C LEU A 110 13.83 -9.70 -0.84
N GLU A 111 14.92 -10.47 -0.88
CA GLU A 111 15.34 -11.27 0.27
C GLU A 111 15.88 -10.42 1.42
N LYS A 112 16.50 -9.28 1.13
CA LYS A 112 16.93 -8.34 2.16
C LYS A 112 15.75 -7.76 2.92
N VAL A 113 14.73 -7.27 2.21
CA VAL A 113 13.53 -6.72 2.85
C VAL A 113 12.78 -7.82 3.58
N ARG A 114 12.64 -9.01 2.99
CA ARG A 114 12.03 -10.17 3.66
C ARG A 114 12.72 -10.48 4.98
N ALA A 115 14.05 -10.52 5.01
CA ALA A 115 14.82 -10.80 6.23
C ALA A 115 14.63 -9.69 7.29
N ILE A 116 14.61 -8.42 6.87
CA ILE A 116 14.39 -7.29 7.78
C ILE A 116 13.03 -7.38 8.45
N ILE A 117 11.95 -7.65 7.70
CA ILE A 117 10.57 -7.60 8.20
C ILE A 117 10.01 -8.99 8.58
N ALA A 118 10.83 -10.04 8.59
CA ALA A 118 10.38 -11.41 8.86
C ALA A 118 9.53 -11.55 10.15
N PRO A 119 9.90 -10.94 11.30
CA PRO A 119 9.08 -11.01 12.50
C PRO A 119 7.69 -10.40 12.32
N VAL A 120 7.60 -9.31 11.55
CA VAL A 120 6.34 -8.61 11.27
C VAL A 120 5.44 -9.47 10.38
N ILE A 121 6.02 -10.15 9.37
CA ILE A 121 5.28 -11.07 8.49
C ILE A 121 4.69 -12.21 9.33
N GLU A 122 5.46 -12.78 10.27
CA GLU A 122 5.01 -13.86 11.15
C GLU A 122 3.87 -13.40 12.06
N ASP A 123 4.01 -12.25 12.71
CA ASP A 123 2.99 -11.70 13.61
C ASP A 123 1.70 -11.34 12.86
N TYR A 124 1.81 -10.81 11.65
CA TYR A 124 0.65 -10.54 10.81
C TYR A 124 -0.05 -11.83 10.34
N LYS A 125 0.71 -12.80 9.82
CA LYS A 125 0.14 -14.10 9.35
C LYS A 125 -0.47 -14.93 10.46
N SER A 126 0.02 -14.79 11.69
CA SER A 126 -0.56 -15.43 12.88
C SER A 126 -1.76 -14.68 13.48
N GLY A 127 -2.11 -13.51 12.92
CA GLY A 127 -3.22 -12.69 13.40
C GLY A 127 -2.96 -11.95 14.71
N LYS A 128 -1.71 -11.84 15.16
CA LYS A 128 -1.33 -11.09 16.37
C LYS A 128 -1.43 -9.58 16.18
N ILE A 129 -1.22 -9.11 14.97
CA ILE A 129 -1.27 -7.69 14.60
C ILE A 129 -2.14 -7.48 13.37
N THR A 130 -2.73 -6.30 13.25
CA THR A 130 -3.48 -5.87 12.07
C THR A 130 -2.56 -5.55 10.90
N TYR A 131 -3.12 -5.44 9.70
CA TYR A 131 -2.35 -5.02 8.52
C TYR A 131 -1.71 -3.63 8.70
N ALA A 132 -2.46 -2.67 9.29
CA ALA A 132 -1.95 -1.32 9.55
C ALA A 132 -0.75 -1.31 10.52
N GLU A 133 -0.82 -2.12 11.59
CA GLU A 133 0.30 -2.31 12.51
C GLU A 133 1.48 -2.99 11.83
N ALA A 134 1.22 -4.01 11.02
CA ALA A 134 2.26 -4.72 10.28
C ALA A 134 3.00 -3.78 9.30
N GLU A 135 2.26 -2.96 8.56
CA GLU A 135 2.84 -1.99 7.65
C GLU A 135 3.68 -0.94 8.38
N PHE A 136 3.16 -0.40 9.48
CA PHE A 136 3.87 0.57 10.32
C PHE A 136 5.16 -0.02 10.89
N ASN A 137 5.09 -1.24 11.44
CA ASN A 137 6.24 -1.94 12.01
C ASN A 137 7.28 -2.28 10.94
N ALA A 138 6.86 -2.78 9.78
CA ALA A 138 7.74 -3.08 8.66
C ALA A 138 8.51 -1.83 8.19
N ARG A 139 7.83 -0.69 8.09
CA ARG A 139 8.46 0.59 7.76
C ARG A 139 9.53 0.98 8.77
N ASN A 140 9.21 0.90 10.06
CA ASN A 140 10.16 1.25 11.13
C ASN A 140 11.38 0.34 11.11
N MET A 141 11.20 -0.97 10.85
CA MET A 141 12.33 -1.89 10.72
C MET A 141 13.21 -1.55 9.51
N ILE A 142 12.63 -1.13 8.39
CA ILE A 142 13.39 -0.66 7.23
C ILE A 142 14.18 0.61 7.59
N TYR A 143 13.57 1.59 8.25
CA TYR A 143 14.28 2.78 8.72
C TYR A 143 15.45 2.43 9.66
N GLN A 144 15.21 1.53 10.63
CA GLN A 144 16.24 1.07 11.56
C GLN A 144 17.36 0.29 10.87
N SER A 145 17.08 -0.41 9.78
CA SER A 145 18.10 -1.12 9.01
C SER A 145 19.08 -0.18 8.31
N VAL A 146 18.64 1.04 7.98
CA VAL A 146 19.45 2.10 7.35
C VAL A 146 20.11 2.98 8.41
N ASN A 147 19.38 3.31 9.46
CA ASN A 147 19.88 4.09 10.60
C ASN A 147 19.53 3.38 11.92
N PRO A 148 20.46 2.59 12.50
CA PRO A 148 20.20 1.85 13.73
C PRO A 148 19.87 2.74 14.96
N SER A 149 20.16 4.03 14.91
CA SER A 149 19.80 5.00 15.97
C SER A 149 18.40 5.57 15.82
N PHE A 150 17.70 5.29 14.72
CA PHE A 150 16.32 5.71 14.52
C PHE A 150 15.40 5.07 15.56
N ASN A 151 14.72 5.91 16.35
CA ASN A 151 13.76 5.46 17.35
C ASN A 151 12.36 6.01 17.01
N PRO A 152 11.46 5.18 16.50
CA PRO A 152 10.12 5.62 16.10
C PRO A 152 9.32 6.20 17.27
N ASP A 153 9.47 5.67 18.50
CA ASP A 153 8.76 6.16 19.69
C ASP A 153 9.17 7.58 20.09
N VAL A 154 10.35 7.99 19.70
CA VAL A 154 10.87 9.35 19.93
C VAL A 154 10.51 10.25 18.76
N GLU A 155 10.80 9.80 17.53
CA GLU A 155 10.63 10.63 16.32
C GLU A 155 9.18 10.98 16.05
N TYR A 156 8.26 10.03 16.19
CA TYR A 156 6.83 10.31 15.92
C TYR A 156 6.13 11.15 16.99
N LYS A 157 6.75 11.37 18.16
CA LYS A 157 6.25 12.33 19.17
C LYS A 157 6.67 13.77 18.89
N LYS A 158 7.66 13.97 18.02
CA LYS A 158 8.08 15.31 17.60
C LYS A 158 7.07 15.91 16.62
N ASP A 159 7.04 17.25 16.54
CA ASP A 159 6.37 17.92 15.44
C ASP A 159 6.96 17.41 14.10
N PRO A 160 6.10 17.14 13.08
CA PRO A 160 6.56 16.60 11.80
C PRO A 160 7.74 17.30 11.16
N ILE A 161 7.86 18.62 11.33
CA ILE A 161 8.98 19.42 10.79
C ILE A 161 10.33 19.16 11.47
N TYR A 162 10.32 18.54 12.67
CA TYR A 162 11.53 18.27 13.45
C TYR A 162 11.87 16.77 13.53
N ARG A 163 11.15 15.93 12.78
CA ARG A 163 11.40 14.48 12.73
C ARG A 163 12.66 14.19 11.91
N ASP A 164 13.54 13.40 12.49
CA ASP A 164 14.72 12.88 11.78
C ASP A 164 14.39 11.50 11.20
N ILE A 165 13.67 11.50 10.09
CA ILE A 165 13.28 10.28 9.39
C ILE A 165 14.38 9.89 8.40
N PRO A 166 14.93 8.67 8.47
CA PRO A 166 15.94 8.21 7.53
C PRO A 166 15.45 8.30 6.07
N SER A 167 16.30 8.80 5.19
CA SER A 167 16.02 8.80 3.75
C SER A 167 16.15 7.38 3.21
N VAL A 168 15.06 6.83 2.71
CA VAL A 168 14.95 5.47 2.17
C VAL A 168 14.26 5.51 0.81
N ASP A 169 14.70 4.67 -0.11
CA ASP A 169 14.00 4.50 -1.39
C ASP A 169 12.59 3.93 -1.15
N ASN A 170 11.56 4.67 -1.56
CA ASN A 170 10.16 4.29 -1.35
C ASN A 170 9.82 2.91 -1.92
N SER A 171 10.56 2.42 -2.93
CA SER A 171 10.37 1.09 -3.49
C SER A 171 10.62 -0.04 -2.49
N LEU A 172 11.39 0.20 -1.41
CA LEU A 172 11.54 -0.77 -0.32
C LEU A 172 10.23 -0.96 0.47
N PHE A 173 9.45 0.11 0.65
CA PHE A 173 8.14 0.02 1.31
C PHE A 173 7.10 -0.65 0.41
N ILE A 174 7.15 -0.40 -0.92
CA ILE A 174 6.31 -1.12 -1.88
C ILE A 174 6.60 -2.62 -1.79
N LEU A 175 7.88 -2.99 -1.72
CA LEU A 175 8.31 -4.38 -1.60
C LEU A 175 7.85 -5.01 -0.28
N ALA A 176 7.99 -4.29 0.84
CA ALA A 176 7.52 -4.74 2.14
C ALA A 176 6.00 -4.99 2.13
N ARG A 177 5.22 -4.08 1.57
CA ARG A 177 3.77 -4.26 1.41
C ARG A 177 3.42 -5.52 0.61
N LYS A 178 4.10 -5.75 -0.52
CA LYS A 178 3.88 -6.97 -1.31
C LYS A 178 4.20 -8.24 -0.53
N LEU A 179 5.25 -8.22 0.28
CA LEU A 179 5.63 -9.35 1.13
C LEU A 179 4.63 -9.61 2.28
N LEU A 180 4.00 -8.58 2.82
CA LEU A 180 2.94 -8.74 3.82
C LEU A 180 1.68 -9.36 3.22
N LEU A 181 1.37 -9.06 1.96
CA LEU A 181 0.15 -9.52 1.27
C LEU A 181 0.33 -10.87 0.54
N SER A 182 1.54 -11.39 0.44
CA SER A 182 1.84 -12.70 -0.15
C SER A 182 1.74 -13.83 0.88
#